data_b431c93c38a03582d220e876b4b5f7ad
#
_entry.id   b431c93c38a03582d220e876b4b5f7ad
#
_cell.length_a   1.000
_cell.length_b   1.000
_cell.length_c   1.000
_cell.angle_alpha   90.00
_cell.angle_beta   90.00
_cell.angle_gamma   90.00
#
_symmetry.space_group_name_H-M   'P 1'
#
loop_
_entity.id
_entity.type
_entity.pdbx_description
1 polymer ?
#
loop_
_entity_poly.entity_id
_entity_poly.type
_entity_poly.pdbx_seq_one_letter_code
_entity_poly.pdbx_strand_id
1 'polypeptide(L)'
;KRGQPRVRPPFPPSQGLYDKPTVVNNVETLSSVPYIINNGADGYRKFGTEKSPGTKIFFLSGNVNKPGNYELPLGTTFRELIFEHGGGIPDGKSIKAIMPAGASSSLIVANDEALDTAMDYENVRNVGGDLGSASVIVVDDSVGLDWLIKKTMDFFHHESCGKCTPCREGS
;
A
#
# COMPACT_ATOMS: atom_id res chain seq x y z
N LYS A 1 -10.30 -16.21 10.25
CA LYS A 1 -9.83 -15.94 11.61
C LYS A 1 -8.40 -15.42 11.53
N ARG A 2 -8.06 -14.37 12.27
CA ARG A 2 -6.71 -13.81 12.29
C ARG A 2 -5.67 -14.79 12.75
N GLY A 3 -4.46 -14.65 12.22
CA GLY A 3 -3.30 -15.32 12.78
C GLY A 3 -3.04 -14.82 14.19
N GLN A 4 -2.62 -15.72 15.06
CA GLN A 4 -2.19 -15.34 16.41
C GLN A 4 -0.68 -15.14 16.43
N PRO A 5 -0.16 -14.08 17.09
CA PRO A 5 1.27 -13.88 17.22
C PRO A 5 1.90 -14.99 18.06
N ARG A 6 3.06 -15.46 17.60
CA ARG A 6 3.90 -16.40 18.37
C ARG A 6 5.06 -15.67 19.02
N VAL A 7 5.47 -16.16 20.17
CA VAL A 7 6.66 -15.65 20.86
C VAL A 7 7.91 -16.03 20.07
N ARG A 8 8.84 -15.09 19.91
CA ARG A 8 10.16 -15.30 19.32
C ARG A 8 11.23 -15.16 20.42
N PRO A 9 12.32 -15.91 20.42
CA PRO A 9 12.71 -16.97 19.50
C PRO A 9 11.84 -18.25 19.63
N PRO A 10 11.87 -19.20 18.67
CA PRO A 10 12.77 -19.22 17.51
C PRO A 10 12.32 -18.30 16.36
N PHE A 11 13.27 -17.95 15.51
CA PHE A 11 13.01 -17.21 14.28
C PHE A 11 12.91 -18.17 13.09
N PRO A 12 12.10 -17.88 12.05
CA PRO A 12 11.94 -18.76 10.90
C PRO A 12 13.25 -19.19 10.22
N PRO A 13 14.30 -18.36 10.08
CA PRO A 13 15.57 -18.79 9.50
C PRO A 13 16.30 -19.89 10.31
N SER A 14 16.05 -20.00 11.61
CA SER A 14 16.63 -21.05 12.44
C SER A 14 15.67 -22.24 12.63
N GLN A 15 14.38 -21.98 12.83
CA GLN A 15 13.36 -23.01 13.07
C GLN A 15 12.01 -22.48 12.58
N GLY A 16 11.63 -22.83 11.37
CA GLY A 16 10.40 -22.39 10.70
C GLY A 16 9.45 -23.53 10.40
N LEU A 17 9.06 -23.68 9.15
CA LEU A 17 8.11 -24.72 8.71
C LEU A 17 8.73 -26.12 8.93
N TYR A 18 7.93 -27.01 9.54
CA TYR A 18 8.37 -28.36 9.90
C TYR A 18 9.66 -28.41 10.75
N ASP A 19 9.84 -27.39 11.61
CA ASP A 19 11.04 -27.23 12.45
C ASP A 19 12.36 -27.15 11.63
N LYS A 20 12.28 -26.73 10.37
CA LYS A 20 13.43 -26.56 9.48
C LYS A 20 13.72 -25.08 9.24
N PRO A 21 14.98 -24.73 8.92
CA PRO A 21 15.31 -23.39 8.46
C PRO A 21 14.43 -23.00 7.29
N THR A 22 13.77 -21.84 7.42
CA THR A 22 12.75 -21.39 6.45
C THR A 22 12.99 -19.95 6.06
N VAL A 23 13.05 -19.70 4.75
CA VAL A 23 13.04 -18.34 4.18
C VAL A 23 11.60 -17.93 3.93
N VAL A 24 11.25 -16.70 4.35
CA VAL A 24 9.92 -16.11 4.16
C VAL A 24 10.06 -14.93 3.21
N ASN A 25 9.33 -14.97 2.11
CA ASN A 25 9.28 -13.91 1.11
C ASN A 25 7.86 -13.47 0.82
N ASN A 26 7.70 -12.22 0.36
CA ASN A 26 6.44 -11.71 -0.12
C ASN A 26 6.01 -12.45 -1.40
N VAL A 27 4.71 -12.75 -1.53
CA VAL A 27 4.15 -13.46 -2.69
C VAL A 27 4.35 -12.68 -3.98
N GLU A 28 4.18 -11.36 -3.97
CA GLU A 28 4.39 -10.50 -5.14
C GLU A 28 5.86 -10.57 -5.62
N THR A 29 6.82 -10.57 -4.67
CA THR A 29 8.25 -10.78 -4.97
C THR A 29 8.49 -12.13 -5.65
N LEU A 30 7.92 -13.20 -5.09
CA LEU A 30 8.07 -14.54 -5.67
C LEU A 30 7.39 -14.67 -7.04
N SER A 31 6.26 -13.99 -7.26
CA SER A 31 5.55 -13.97 -8.53
C SER A 31 6.35 -13.30 -9.66
N SER A 32 7.24 -12.37 -9.32
CA SER A 32 8.10 -11.70 -10.29
C SER A 32 9.29 -12.58 -10.75
N VAL A 33 9.68 -13.58 -9.97
CA VAL A 33 10.85 -14.43 -10.25
C VAL A 33 10.76 -15.14 -11.61
N PRO A 34 9.65 -15.81 -11.98
CA PRO A 34 9.55 -16.47 -13.29
C PRO A 34 9.71 -15.50 -14.45
N TYR A 35 9.16 -14.30 -14.34
CA TYR A 35 9.30 -13.28 -15.37
C TYR A 35 10.78 -12.85 -15.51
N ILE A 36 11.47 -12.62 -14.39
CA ILE A 36 12.89 -12.21 -14.40
C ILE A 36 13.78 -13.31 -14.98
N ILE A 37 13.51 -14.58 -14.65
CA ILE A 37 14.29 -15.71 -15.19
C ILE A 37 14.12 -15.81 -16.70
N ASN A 38 12.90 -15.63 -17.23
CA ASN A 38 12.61 -15.77 -18.65
C ASN A 38 13.04 -14.56 -19.49
N ASN A 39 13.06 -13.34 -18.92
CA ASN A 39 13.27 -12.10 -19.68
C ASN A 39 14.56 -11.36 -19.26
N GLY A 40 15.24 -11.83 -18.23
CA GLY A 40 16.44 -11.19 -17.67
C GLY A 40 16.12 -9.93 -16.85
N ALA A 41 17.16 -9.43 -16.18
CA ALA A 41 17.05 -8.22 -15.35
C ALA A 41 16.67 -6.99 -16.18
N ASP A 42 17.22 -6.86 -17.38
CA ASP A 42 16.91 -5.73 -18.27
C ASP A 42 15.47 -5.76 -18.75
N GLY A 43 14.89 -6.95 -18.96
CA GLY A 43 13.48 -7.13 -19.26
C GLY A 43 12.58 -6.62 -18.14
N TYR A 44 12.92 -6.92 -16.90
CA TYR A 44 12.18 -6.46 -15.71
C TYR A 44 12.31 -4.94 -15.49
N ARG A 45 13.51 -4.39 -15.71
CA ARG A 45 13.81 -2.95 -15.56
C ARG A 45 13.17 -2.05 -16.62
N LYS A 46 12.55 -2.62 -17.65
CA LYS A 46 11.74 -1.83 -18.63
C LYS A 46 10.49 -1.21 -17.99
N PHE A 47 10.03 -1.76 -16.87
CA PHE A 47 8.91 -1.25 -16.11
C PHE A 47 9.40 -0.59 -14.83
N GLY A 48 8.67 0.41 -14.37
CA GLY A 48 8.98 1.11 -13.13
C GLY A 48 9.98 2.25 -13.32
N THR A 49 10.48 2.74 -12.19
CA THR A 49 11.49 3.80 -12.13
C THR A 49 12.90 3.21 -11.96
N GLU A 50 13.92 4.04 -12.08
CA GLU A 50 15.33 3.59 -11.95
C GLU A 50 15.59 2.90 -10.59
N LYS A 51 15.05 3.46 -9.50
CA LYS A 51 15.24 2.97 -8.13
C LYS A 51 14.16 1.98 -7.69
N SER A 52 12.98 2.06 -8.30
CA SER A 52 11.85 1.17 -8.05
C SER A 52 11.41 0.50 -9.35
N PRO A 53 12.17 -0.49 -9.86
CA PRO A 53 11.83 -1.19 -11.10
C PRO A 53 10.72 -2.20 -10.90
N GLY A 54 10.01 -2.49 -12.00
CA GLY A 54 8.97 -3.51 -12.05
C GLY A 54 7.56 -2.94 -12.00
N THR A 55 6.60 -3.85 -11.90
CA THR A 55 5.18 -3.56 -11.67
C THR A 55 4.80 -3.78 -10.23
N LYS A 56 3.67 -3.21 -9.82
CA LYS A 56 3.07 -3.44 -8.51
C LYS A 56 1.56 -3.50 -8.65
N ILE A 57 0.91 -4.31 -7.81
CA ILE A 57 -0.55 -4.32 -7.71
C ILE A 57 -0.95 -3.18 -6.76
N PHE A 58 -1.67 -2.21 -7.31
CA PHE A 58 -2.28 -1.11 -6.56
C PHE A 58 -3.71 -1.48 -6.19
N PHE A 59 -4.03 -1.45 -4.90
CA PHE A 59 -5.36 -1.74 -4.38
C PHE A 59 -6.11 -0.42 -4.18
N LEU A 60 -6.86 0.00 -5.21
CA LEU A 60 -7.60 1.26 -5.19
C LEU A 60 -8.95 1.09 -4.51
N SER A 61 -9.24 1.93 -3.53
CA SER A 61 -10.49 1.93 -2.77
C SER A 61 -10.87 3.32 -2.24
N GLY A 62 -11.95 3.39 -1.48
CA GLY A 62 -12.48 4.66 -0.98
C GLY A 62 -13.45 5.31 -1.98
N ASN A 63 -13.41 6.62 -2.07
CA ASN A 63 -14.34 7.41 -2.89
C ASN A 63 -13.88 7.50 -4.36
N VAL A 64 -13.99 6.38 -5.08
CA VAL A 64 -13.69 6.29 -6.52
C VAL A 64 -14.80 5.52 -7.25
N ASN A 65 -14.98 5.82 -8.54
CA ASN A 65 -16.02 5.19 -9.34
C ASN A 65 -15.76 3.70 -9.62
N LYS A 66 -14.49 3.31 -9.76
CA LYS A 66 -14.07 1.94 -10.07
C LYS A 66 -13.01 1.47 -9.09
N PRO A 67 -13.38 1.09 -7.85
CA PRO A 67 -12.44 0.45 -6.93
C PRO A 67 -11.99 -0.90 -7.48
N GLY A 68 -10.73 -1.29 -7.23
CA GLY A 68 -10.21 -2.56 -7.74
C GLY A 68 -8.71 -2.72 -7.56
N ASN A 69 -8.20 -3.81 -8.11
CA ASN A 69 -6.79 -4.14 -8.10
C ASN A 69 -6.22 -3.88 -9.50
N TYR A 70 -5.22 -3.03 -9.59
CA TYR A 70 -4.60 -2.61 -10.84
C TYR A 70 -3.12 -2.95 -10.83
N GLU A 71 -2.67 -3.82 -11.74
CA GLU A 71 -1.25 -4.04 -11.94
C GLU A 71 -0.70 -2.97 -12.89
N LEU A 72 0.15 -2.09 -12.36
CA LEU A 72 0.72 -0.96 -13.11
C LEU A 72 2.23 -0.87 -12.84
N PRO A 73 3.01 -0.26 -13.75
CA PRO A 73 4.40 0.05 -13.49
C PRO A 73 4.55 0.94 -12.25
N LEU A 74 5.55 0.68 -11.42
CA LEU A 74 5.97 1.65 -10.41
C LEU A 74 6.37 2.96 -11.11
N GLY A 75 5.95 4.10 -10.56
CA GLY A 75 6.10 5.40 -11.22
C GLY A 75 4.83 5.92 -11.92
N THR A 76 3.79 5.07 -12.10
CA THR A 76 2.45 5.56 -12.43
C THR A 76 2.00 6.58 -11.38
N THR A 77 1.39 7.68 -11.77
CA THR A 77 0.99 8.74 -10.83
C THR A 77 -0.32 8.41 -10.09
N PHE A 78 -0.55 9.06 -8.95
CA PHE A 78 -1.86 8.95 -8.29
C PHE A 78 -2.99 9.46 -9.20
N ARG A 79 -2.72 10.48 -10.02
CA ARG A 79 -3.69 11.02 -10.97
C ARG A 79 -4.12 9.96 -11.98
N GLU A 80 -3.18 9.28 -12.62
CA GLU A 80 -3.47 8.20 -13.56
C GLU A 80 -4.25 7.07 -12.88
N LEU A 81 -3.80 6.61 -11.71
CA LEU A 81 -4.49 5.54 -10.99
C LEU A 81 -5.94 5.93 -10.64
N ILE A 82 -6.16 7.14 -10.09
CA ILE A 82 -7.46 7.55 -9.57
C ILE A 82 -8.42 7.92 -10.72
N PHE A 83 -7.97 8.68 -11.69
CA PHE A 83 -8.86 9.24 -12.71
C PHE A 83 -8.95 8.39 -13.97
N GLU A 84 -7.86 7.82 -14.46
CA GLU A 84 -7.88 7.01 -15.68
C GLU A 84 -8.34 5.58 -15.40
N HIS A 85 -7.73 4.92 -14.40
CA HIS A 85 -8.08 3.56 -14.03
C HIS A 85 -9.30 3.51 -13.10
N GLY A 86 -9.30 4.32 -12.05
CA GLY A 86 -10.36 4.41 -11.04
C GLY A 86 -11.62 5.15 -11.49
N GLY A 87 -11.59 5.79 -12.65
CA GLY A 87 -12.73 6.51 -13.22
C GLY A 87 -13.12 7.78 -12.48
N GLY A 88 -12.22 8.35 -11.67
CA GLY A 88 -12.41 9.59 -10.93
C GLY A 88 -13.30 9.47 -9.69
N ILE A 89 -13.65 10.63 -9.15
CA ILE A 89 -14.45 10.76 -7.93
C ILE A 89 -15.95 10.74 -8.28
N PRO A 90 -16.78 10.00 -7.55
CA PRO A 90 -18.21 9.94 -7.83
C PRO A 90 -18.93 11.27 -7.53
N ASP A 91 -20.10 11.46 -8.13
CA ASP A 91 -21.05 12.53 -7.87
C ASP A 91 -20.50 13.96 -8.09
N GLY A 92 -19.45 14.11 -8.90
CA GLY A 92 -18.84 15.41 -9.18
C GLY A 92 -18.12 16.05 -7.98
N LYS A 93 -17.85 15.27 -6.93
CA LYS A 93 -17.12 15.72 -5.75
C LYS A 93 -15.63 15.92 -6.03
N SER A 94 -14.96 16.61 -5.12
CA SER A 94 -13.53 16.84 -5.19
C SER A 94 -12.76 15.86 -4.29
N ILE A 95 -11.59 15.46 -4.75
CA ILE A 95 -10.67 14.68 -3.91
C ILE A 95 -10.10 15.58 -2.81
N LYS A 96 -10.11 15.10 -1.57
CA LYS A 96 -9.57 15.82 -0.40
C LYS A 96 -8.20 15.29 0.00
N ALA A 97 -8.06 13.97 0.05
CA ALA A 97 -6.85 13.35 0.56
C ALA A 97 -6.66 11.93 0.00
N ILE A 98 -5.43 11.45 0.09
CA ILE A 98 -5.01 10.11 -0.31
C ILE A 98 -4.29 9.43 0.85
N MET A 99 -4.60 8.18 1.12
CA MET A 99 -3.82 7.31 2.01
C MET A 99 -3.10 6.28 1.12
N PRO A 100 -1.80 6.45 0.82
CA PRO A 100 -1.12 5.67 -0.22
C PRO A 100 -0.86 4.21 0.14
N ALA A 101 -0.83 3.88 1.42
CA ALA A 101 -0.67 2.51 1.93
C ALA A 101 -1.77 2.14 2.94
N GLY A 102 -2.98 2.60 2.72
CA GLY A 102 -4.08 2.41 3.65
C GLY A 102 -3.84 3.10 4.99
N ALA A 103 -4.40 2.56 6.06
CA ALA A 103 -4.29 3.11 7.41
C ALA A 103 -2.84 3.13 7.96
N SER A 104 -1.90 2.44 7.34
CA SER A 104 -0.51 2.36 7.79
C SER A 104 0.40 3.48 7.25
N SER A 105 -0.13 4.36 6.40
CA SER A 105 0.58 5.51 5.87
C SER A 105 -0.02 6.83 6.35
N SER A 106 0.77 7.90 6.29
CA SER A 106 0.27 9.26 6.49
C SER A 106 -0.77 9.63 5.44
N LEU A 107 -1.71 10.48 5.83
CA LEU A 107 -2.66 11.09 4.93
C LEU A 107 -1.95 12.19 4.13
N ILE A 108 -2.05 12.16 2.81
CA ILE A 108 -1.53 13.19 1.90
C ILE A 108 -2.69 14.07 1.46
N VAL A 109 -2.55 15.39 1.56
CA VAL A 109 -3.53 16.34 1.01
C VAL A 109 -3.48 16.25 -0.51
N ALA A 110 -4.63 16.05 -1.14
CA ALA A 110 -4.73 15.87 -2.58
C ALA A 110 -4.70 17.21 -3.32
N ASN A 111 -3.51 17.78 -3.48
CA ASN A 111 -3.23 18.90 -4.38
C ASN A 111 -2.62 18.36 -5.69
N ASP A 112 -2.39 19.24 -6.68
CA ASP A 112 -1.85 18.84 -7.98
C ASP A 112 -0.46 18.19 -7.85
N GLU A 113 0.40 18.69 -6.98
CA GLU A 113 1.73 18.09 -6.71
C GLU A 113 1.61 16.66 -6.19
N ALA A 114 0.73 16.42 -5.23
CA ALA A 114 0.49 15.10 -4.69
C ALA A 114 -0.12 14.16 -5.74
N LEU A 115 -1.09 14.65 -6.52
CA LEU A 115 -1.72 13.85 -7.57
C LEU A 115 -0.75 13.47 -8.69
N ASP A 116 0.18 14.35 -9.04
CA ASP A 116 1.19 14.11 -10.08
C ASP A 116 2.44 13.39 -9.55
N THR A 117 2.45 13.04 -8.26
CA THR A 117 3.53 12.24 -7.67
C THR A 117 3.53 10.83 -8.24
N ALA A 118 4.69 10.40 -8.71
CA ALA A 118 4.94 9.03 -9.13
C ALA A 118 4.82 8.07 -7.94
N MET A 119 4.02 7.02 -8.08
CA MET A 119 3.85 6.00 -7.05
C MET A 119 5.03 5.01 -7.07
N ASP A 120 6.15 5.46 -6.55
CA ASP A 120 7.30 4.66 -6.19
C ASP A 120 7.71 4.93 -4.73
N TYR A 121 8.66 4.17 -4.21
CA TYR A 121 9.02 4.24 -2.79
C TYR A 121 9.71 5.55 -2.41
N GLU A 122 10.38 6.19 -3.36
CA GLU A 122 11.14 7.41 -3.14
C GLU A 122 10.22 8.65 -3.20
N ASN A 123 9.45 8.77 -4.28
CA ASN A 123 8.65 9.96 -4.53
C ASN A 123 7.48 10.10 -3.56
N VAL A 124 6.82 9.00 -3.19
CA VAL A 124 5.73 9.03 -2.21
C VAL A 124 6.23 9.49 -0.83
N ARG A 125 7.48 9.15 -0.45
CA ARG A 125 8.08 9.67 0.79
C ARG A 125 8.34 11.16 0.75
N ASN A 126 8.73 11.70 -0.40
CA ASN A 126 9.00 13.13 -0.55
C ASN A 126 7.76 14.00 -0.30
N VAL A 127 6.57 13.46 -0.56
CA VAL A 127 5.29 14.15 -0.25
C VAL A 127 4.69 13.76 1.10
N GLY A 128 5.50 13.15 1.97
CA GLY A 128 5.12 12.84 3.36
C GLY A 128 4.31 11.56 3.56
N GLY A 129 4.18 10.72 2.52
CA GLY A 129 3.52 9.42 2.60
C GLY A 129 4.48 8.24 2.66
N ASP A 130 3.95 7.05 2.57
CA ASP A 130 4.69 5.81 2.31
C ASP A 130 3.85 4.92 1.39
N LEU A 131 4.49 4.34 0.36
CA LEU A 131 3.78 3.48 -0.58
C LEU A 131 3.39 2.12 0.03
N GLY A 132 4.21 1.60 0.92
CA GLY A 132 3.97 0.36 1.66
C GLY A 132 3.39 -0.76 0.80
N SER A 133 2.16 -1.18 1.12
CA SER A 133 1.43 -2.22 0.37
C SER A 133 0.78 -1.73 -0.92
N ALA A 134 0.85 -0.44 -1.24
CA ALA A 134 0.11 0.22 -2.33
C ALA A 134 -1.43 0.08 -2.23
N SER A 135 -1.95 0.02 -1.01
CA SER A 135 -3.39 0.05 -0.72
C SER A 135 -3.88 1.49 -0.71
N VAL A 136 -4.11 2.05 -1.89
CA VAL A 136 -4.49 3.46 -2.07
C VAL A 136 -5.96 3.66 -1.69
N ILE A 137 -6.21 4.46 -0.64
CA ILE A 137 -7.56 4.86 -0.23
C ILE A 137 -7.77 6.33 -0.59
N VAL A 138 -8.80 6.60 -1.37
CA VAL A 138 -9.16 7.95 -1.78
C VAL A 138 -10.26 8.50 -0.89
N VAL A 139 -10.09 9.73 -0.44
CA VAL A 139 -11.02 10.45 0.43
C VAL A 139 -11.52 11.69 -0.28
N ASP A 140 -12.83 11.82 -0.47
CA ASP A 140 -13.47 12.99 -1.08
C ASP A 140 -13.83 14.08 -0.05
N ASP A 141 -14.36 15.19 -0.53
CA ASP A 141 -14.72 16.36 0.28
C ASP A 141 -15.92 16.14 1.20
N SER A 142 -16.71 15.09 0.99
CA SER A 142 -17.85 14.75 1.87
C SER A 142 -17.44 14.04 3.16
N VAL A 143 -16.21 13.54 3.24
CA VAL A 143 -15.71 12.83 4.42
C VAL A 143 -15.17 13.81 5.46
N GLY A 144 -15.72 13.82 6.67
CA GLY A 144 -15.17 14.55 7.81
C GLY A 144 -13.87 13.95 8.31
N LEU A 145 -12.87 14.78 8.62
CA LEU A 145 -11.58 14.31 9.13
C LEU A 145 -11.69 13.66 10.50
N ASP A 146 -12.57 14.16 11.35
CA ASP A 146 -12.92 13.59 12.66
C ASP A 146 -13.45 12.16 12.53
N TRP A 147 -14.35 11.94 11.59
CA TRP A 147 -14.87 10.59 11.27
C TRP A 147 -13.76 9.68 10.74
N LEU A 148 -12.91 10.19 9.82
CA LEU A 148 -11.80 9.41 9.24
C LEU A 148 -10.80 8.98 10.32
N ILE A 149 -10.40 9.92 11.19
CA ILE A 149 -9.49 9.64 12.31
C ILE A 149 -10.10 8.58 13.22
N LYS A 150 -11.35 8.79 13.64
CA LYS A 150 -12.05 7.81 14.49
C LYS A 150 -12.09 6.42 13.85
N LYS A 151 -12.46 6.32 12.57
CA LYS A 151 -12.51 5.03 11.86
C LYS A 151 -11.15 4.36 11.73
N THR A 152 -10.09 5.15 11.52
CA THR A 152 -8.72 4.64 11.48
C THR A 152 -8.30 4.10 12.86
N MET A 153 -8.62 4.80 13.94
CA MET A 153 -8.33 4.34 15.30
C MET A 153 -9.15 3.10 15.67
N ASP A 154 -10.45 3.09 15.36
CA ASP A 154 -11.32 1.92 15.53
C ASP A 154 -10.75 0.68 14.81
N PHE A 155 -10.19 0.88 13.59
CA PHE A 155 -9.52 -0.17 12.84
C PHE A 155 -8.28 -0.68 13.58
N PHE A 156 -7.37 0.18 14.02
CA PHE A 156 -6.17 -0.23 14.75
C PHE A 156 -6.50 -0.92 16.06
N HIS A 157 -7.47 -0.41 16.81
CA HIS A 157 -7.94 -1.06 18.02
C HIS A 157 -8.48 -2.47 17.75
N HIS A 158 -9.35 -2.60 16.73
CA HIS A 158 -9.93 -3.88 16.36
C HIS A 158 -8.89 -4.88 15.81
N GLU A 159 -7.89 -4.40 15.04
CA GLU A 159 -6.87 -5.23 14.41
C GLU A 159 -5.64 -5.48 15.31
N SER A 160 -5.54 -4.82 16.46
CA SER A 160 -4.45 -5.03 17.40
C SER A 160 -4.35 -6.50 17.84
N CYS A 161 -3.16 -7.08 17.71
CA CYS A 161 -2.89 -8.41 18.26
C CYS A 161 -2.52 -8.38 19.76
N GLY A 162 -2.46 -7.17 20.37
CA GLY A 162 -2.18 -6.96 21.79
C GLY A 162 -0.72 -7.17 22.23
N LYS A 163 0.22 -7.40 21.27
CA LYS A 163 1.61 -7.73 21.62
C LYS A 163 2.47 -6.49 21.93
N CYS A 164 2.40 -5.47 21.09
CA CYS A 164 3.23 -4.27 21.22
C CYS A 164 2.54 -3.24 22.09
N THR A 165 3.20 -2.79 23.18
CA THR A 165 2.62 -1.85 24.14
C THR A 165 2.08 -0.57 23.49
N PRO A 166 2.79 0.12 22.55
CA PRO A 166 2.25 1.33 21.94
C PRO A 166 0.95 1.12 21.18
N CYS A 167 0.79 -0.01 20.49
CA CYS A 167 -0.44 -0.35 19.78
C CYS A 167 -1.55 -0.79 20.73
N ARG A 168 -1.22 -1.61 21.75
CA ARG A 168 -2.22 -2.14 22.69
C ARG A 168 -2.82 -1.05 23.59
N GLU A 169 -2.00 -0.09 24.04
CA GLU A 169 -2.41 0.95 24.96
C GLU A 169 -2.74 2.28 24.27
N GLY A 170 -2.33 2.45 23.00
CA GLY A 170 -2.46 3.72 22.26
C GLY A 170 -3.57 3.76 21.22
N SER A 171 -4.28 2.64 21.01
CA SER A 171 -5.38 2.56 20.03
C SER A 171 -6.74 2.25 20.65
#